data_74aa09185a917af9ec5e34a2410b857b
#
_entry.id   74aa09185a917af9ec5e34a2410b857b
#
_cell.length_a   1.000
_cell.length_b   1.000
_cell.length_c   1.000
_cell.angle_alpha   90.00
_cell.angle_beta   90.00
_cell.angle_gamma   90.00
#
_symmetry.space_group_name_H-M   'P 1'
#
loop_
_entity.id
_entity.type
_entity.pdbx_description
1 polymer ?
#
loop_
_entity_poly.entity_id
_entity_poly.type
_entity_poly.pdbx_seq_one_letter_code
_entity_poly.pdbx_strand_id
1 'polypeptide(L)'
;MKKKTGILFLVLLIMALTVCMSGCSGSDALPQAAEDEIKLMIQLNLKEDIGLLILDNNLDGAETSGGISNADKSLLKHDDLLDWTLSKQEYENPADAVNLSVRFRVITEYCDPNYENDYPEEYTVLLDPISFEAEFGTTYHITITGDRENGYQAALDK
;
A
#
# COMPACT_ATOMS: atom_id res chain seq x y z
N MET A 1 -23.89 -57.07 15.51
CA MET A 1 -24.11 -55.64 15.74
C MET A 1 -22.90 -54.74 15.52
N LYS A 2 -21.82 -55.15 14.80
CA LYS A 2 -20.56 -54.34 14.61
C LYS A 2 -20.49 -53.57 13.28
N LYS A 3 -21.43 -53.78 12.33
CA LYS A 3 -21.40 -53.09 11.00
C LYS A 3 -22.08 -51.71 10.94
N LYS A 4 -22.97 -51.40 11.90
CA LYS A 4 -23.69 -50.11 11.88
C LYS A 4 -22.87 -48.91 12.41
N THR A 5 -21.89 -49.19 13.28
CA THR A 5 -21.04 -48.15 13.88
C THR A 5 -20.02 -47.57 12.88
N GLY A 6 -19.53 -48.42 11.93
CA GLY A 6 -18.56 -47.96 10.91
C GLY A 6 -19.17 -47.01 9.87
N ILE A 7 -20.45 -47.23 9.51
CA ILE A 7 -21.15 -46.39 8.54
C ILE A 7 -21.45 -45.00 9.13
N LEU A 8 -21.80 -44.92 10.43
CA LEU A 8 -22.05 -43.64 11.10
C LEU A 8 -20.78 -42.82 11.22
N PHE A 9 -19.61 -43.44 11.44
CA PHE A 9 -18.33 -42.77 11.51
C PHE A 9 -17.88 -42.26 10.13
N LEU A 10 -18.16 -43.02 9.06
CA LEU A 10 -17.84 -42.61 7.69
C LEU A 10 -18.68 -41.41 7.23
N VAL A 11 -19.98 -41.38 7.58
CA VAL A 11 -20.88 -40.25 7.25
C VAL A 11 -20.51 -39.00 8.01
N LEU A 12 -20.08 -39.10 9.28
CA LEU A 12 -19.58 -37.98 10.08
C LEU A 12 -18.25 -37.43 9.54
N LEU A 13 -17.36 -38.31 9.05
CA LEU A 13 -16.08 -37.87 8.44
C LEU A 13 -16.31 -37.17 7.10
N ILE A 14 -17.28 -37.59 6.29
CA ILE A 14 -17.61 -36.93 5.02
C ILE A 14 -18.27 -35.59 5.25
N MET A 15 -19.12 -35.43 6.29
CA MET A 15 -19.68 -34.12 6.66
C MET A 15 -18.63 -33.14 7.17
N ALA A 16 -17.60 -33.62 7.87
CA ALA A 16 -16.50 -32.74 8.32
C ALA A 16 -15.61 -32.23 7.17
N LEU A 17 -15.47 -33.02 6.07
CA LEU A 17 -14.69 -32.59 4.91
C LEU A 17 -15.43 -31.59 3.98
N THR A 18 -16.77 -31.55 4.02
CA THR A 18 -17.54 -30.63 3.17
C THR A 18 -17.62 -29.19 3.72
N VAL A 19 -17.27 -28.96 5.00
CA VAL A 19 -17.26 -27.63 5.60
C VAL A 19 -15.99 -26.83 5.28
N CYS A 20 -14.91 -27.49 4.84
CA CYS A 20 -13.64 -26.82 4.52
C CYS A 20 -13.54 -26.26 3.08
N MET A 21 -14.59 -26.41 2.25
CA MET A 21 -14.60 -25.90 0.88
C MET A 21 -15.47 -24.63 0.68
N SER A 22 -15.89 -23.98 1.75
CA SER A 22 -16.59 -22.72 1.64
C SER A 22 -15.60 -21.55 1.65
N GLY A 23 -15.26 -21.12 0.44
CA GLY A 23 -15.00 -19.74 0.17
C GLY A 23 -13.59 -19.22 0.30
N CYS A 24 -12.76 -19.51 -0.70
CA CYS A 24 -12.02 -18.41 -1.30
C CYS A 24 -12.79 -17.97 -2.54
N SER A 25 -13.87 -17.24 -2.37
CA SER A 25 -14.30 -16.28 -3.38
C SER A 25 -13.32 -15.12 -3.26
N GLY A 26 -12.26 -15.13 -4.06
CA GLY A 26 -11.48 -13.94 -4.31
C GLY A 26 -12.44 -12.87 -4.85
N SER A 27 -12.93 -12.02 -3.96
CA SER A 27 -13.46 -10.75 -4.38
C SER A 27 -12.26 -9.94 -4.82
N ASP A 28 -12.26 -9.47 -6.07
CA ASP A 28 -11.34 -8.44 -6.58
C ASP A 28 -11.57 -7.07 -5.89
N ALA A 29 -12.04 -7.07 -4.64
CA ALA A 29 -12.18 -5.87 -3.84
C ALA A 29 -10.77 -5.42 -3.46
N LEU A 30 -10.45 -4.18 -3.81
CA LEU A 30 -9.21 -3.53 -3.36
C LEU A 30 -9.11 -3.65 -1.82
N PRO A 31 -7.89 -3.86 -1.28
CA PRO A 31 -7.69 -4.01 0.14
C PRO A 31 -8.13 -2.74 0.88
N GLN A 32 -9.11 -2.87 1.76
CA GLN A 32 -9.60 -1.76 2.58
C GLN A 32 -8.71 -1.59 3.81
N ALA A 33 -8.65 -0.36 4.35
CA ALA A 33 -7.99 -0.05 5.60
C ALA A 33 -8.66 -0.78 6.78
N ALA A 34 -7.87 -1.26 7.75
CA ALA A 34 -8.40 -1.68 9.05
C ALA A 34 -8.85 -0.45 9.87
N GLU A 35 -9.64 -0.64 10.93
CA GLU A 35 -10.21 0.45 11.73
C GLU A 35 -9.15 1.39 12.35
N ASP A 36 -7.93 0.89 12.57
CA ASP A 36 -6.78 1.61 13.11
C ASP A 36 -5.74 2.00 12.05
N GLU A 37 -6.11 1.96 10.78
CA GLU A 37 -5.22 2.27 9.66
C GLU A 37 -5.79 3.36 8.76
N ILE A 38 -4.92 4.19 8.22
CA ILE A 38 -5.16 4.99 7.01
C ILE A 38 -4.38 4.31 5.89
N LYS A 39 -5.09 3.90 4.83
CA LYS A 39 -4.46 3.28 3.68
C LYS A 39 -4.42 4.23 2.48
N LEU A 40 -3.24 4.39 1.90
CA LEU A 40 -3.04 5.13 0.66
C LEU A 40 -2.82 4.13 -0.47
N MET A 41 -3.73 4.09 -1.43
CA MET A 41 -3.58 3.34 -2.68
C MET A 41 -3.01 4.30 -3.72
N ILE A 42 -1.81 4.03 -4.20
CA ILE A 42 -1.04 4.93 -5.06
C ILE A 42 -0.97 4.32 -6.45
N GLN A 43 -1.74 4.86 -7.38
CA GLN A 43 -1.70 4.45 -8.78
C GLN A 43 -0.58 5.21 -9.49
N LEU A 44 0.39 4.49 -10.03
CA LEU A 44 1.33 5.04 -10.99
C LEU A 44 0.64 5.11 -12.36
N ASN A 45 0.69 6.27 -12.98
CA ASN A 45 0.25 6.52 -14.35
C ASN A 45 1.32 7.38 -15.03
N LEU A 46 2.52 6.79 -15.09
CA LEU A 46 3.75 7.44 -15.55
C LEU A 46 3.98 7.10 -17.02
N LYS A 47 4.95 7.75 -17.65
CA LYS A 47 5.41 7.39 -19.00
C LYS A 47 6.66 6.49 -18.99
N GLU A 48 7.23 6.24 -17.82
CA GLU A 48 8.43 5.43 -17.63
C GLU A 48 8.39 4.68 -16.31
N ASP A 49 9.13 3.58 -16.23
CA ASP A 49 9.35 2.84 -14.99
C ASP A 49 10.31 3.62 -14.09
N ILE A 50 10.16 3.51 -12.76
CA ILE A 50 10.96 4.25 -11.77
C ILE A 50 11.67 3.31 -10.80
N GLY A 51 12.77 3.76 -10.20
CA GLY A 51 13.56 2.94 -9.28
C GLY A 51 12.90 2.75 -7.91
N LEU A 52 12.34 3.82 -7.36
CA LEU A 52 11.80 3.85 -6.00
C LEU A 52 10.82 5.01 -5.86
N LEU A 53 9.78 4.83 -5.07
CA LEU A 53 8.89 5.90 -4.60
C LEU A 53 9.08 6.09 -3.10
N ILE A 54 9.46 7.30 -2.67
CA ILE A 54 9.56 7.66 -1.26
C ILE A 54 8.35 8.51 -0.87
N LEU A 55 7.79 8.23 0.30
CA LEU A 55 6.72 9.00 0.91
C LEU A 55 7.25 9.66 2.18
N ASP A 56 7.22 11.00 2.20
CA ASP A 56 7.37 11.78 3.42
C ASP A 56 5.97 12.18 3.86
N ASN A 57 5.53 11.75 5.04
CA ASN A 57 4.21 12.05 5.56
C ASN A 57 4.30 12.79 6.89
N ASN A 58 3.36 13.72 7.09
CA ASN A 58 3.17 14.47 8.31
C ASN A 58 1.70 14.30 8.73
N LEU A 59 1.50 13.67 9.88
CA LEU A 59 0.19 13.44 10.48
C LEU A 59 0.11 14.27 11.77
N ASP A 60 -0.65 15.37 11.72
CA ASP A 60 -0.80 16.33 12.83
C ASP A 60 0.52 16.79 13.46
N GLY A 61 1.59 16.91 12.65
CA GLY A 61 2.92 17.34 13.10
C GLY A 61 3.89 16.19 13.38
N ALA A 62 3.44 14.94 13.41
CA ALA A 62 4.32 13.78 13.47
C ALA A 62 4.81 13.41 12.06
N GLU A 63 6.11 13.48 11.85
CA GLU A 63 6.73 13.22 10.55
C GLU A 63 7.28 11.79 10.50
N THR A 64 6.98 11.09 9.42
CA THR A 64 7.57 9.80 9.10
C THR A 64 7.94 9.74 7.62
N SER A 65 8.86 8.85 7.26
CA SER A 65 9.30 8.67 5.88
C SER A 65 9.56 7.20 5.60
N GLY A 66 9.28 6.78 4.37
CA GLY A 66 9.59 5.44 3.93
C GLY A 66 9.55 5.30 2.42
N GLY A 67 10.02 4.18 1.90
CA GLY A 67 10.13 3.95 0.47
C GLY A 67 9.49 2.65 0.02
N ILE A 68 8.99 2.64 -1.21
CA ILE A 68 8.44 1.47 -1.91
C ILE A 68 9.34 1.15 -3.10
N SER A 69 9.89 -0.06 -3.12
CA SER A 69 10.69 -0.60 -4.23
C SER A 69 10.49 -2.10 -4.36
N ASN A 70 10.86 -2.66 -5.49
CA ASN A 70 10.86 -4.10 -5.66
C ASN A 70 12.05 -4.73 -4.91
N ALA A 71 11.79 -5.84 -4.21
CA ALA A 71 12.79 -6.55 -3.41
C ALA A 71 13.96 -7.11 -4.25
N ASP A 72 13.72 -7.37 -5.53
CA ASP A 72 14.72 -7.83 -6.49
C ASP A 72 15.51 -6.69 -7.17
N LYS A 73 15.26 -5.43 -6.75
CA LYS A 73 15.85 -4.21 -7.30
C LYS A 73 15.46 -3.92 -8.76
N SER A 74 14.43 -4.57 -9.27
CA SER A 74 13.83 -4.18 -10.55
C SER A 74 13.07 -2.86 -10.39
N LEU A 75 12.87 -2.15 -11.51
CA LEU A 75 12.08 -0.91 -11.50
C LEU A 75 10.61 -1.18 -11.20
N LEU A 76 9.98 -0.29 -10.45
CA LEU A 76 8.52 -0.19 -10.35
C LEU A 76 7.97 0.13 -11.73
N LYS A 77 6.88 -0.52 -12.12
CA LYS A 77 6.27 -0.30 -13.42
C LYS A 77 5.47 0.99 -13.44
N HIS A 78 5.47 1.62 -14.58
CA HIS A 78 4.79 2.90 -14.83
C HIS A 78 3.28 2.87 -14.58
N ASP A 79 2.67 1.69 -14.46
CA ASP A 79 1.24 1.44 -14.21
C ASP A 79 0.96 0.63 -12.93
N ASP A 80 1.96 0.45 -12.08
CA ASP A 80 1.81 -0.28 -10.82
C ASP A 80 0.81 0.42 -9.86
N LEU A 81 0.04 -0.39 -9.15
CA LEU A 81 -0.75 0.03 -8.01
C LEU A 81 0.02 -0.33 -6.72
N LEU A 82 0.43 0.67 -5.99
CA LEU A 82 1.19 0.54 -4.75
C LEU A 82 0.27 0.80 -3.56
N ASP A 83 0.64 0.28 -2.39
CA ASP A 83 -0.05 0.62 -1.15
C ASP A 83 0.91 1.09 -0.06
N TRP A 84 0.43 2.01 0.77
CA TRP A 84 1.10 2.50 1.95
C TRP A 84 0.10 2.58 3.10
N THR A 85 0.48 2.08 4.26
CA THR A 85 -0.38 2.05 5.44
C THR A 85 0.24 2.87 6.56
N LEU A 86 -0.55 3.76 7.16
CA LEU A 86 -0.23 4.50 8.37
C LEU A 86 -1.03 3.87 9.50
N SER A 87 -0.36 3.23 10.47
CA SER A 87 -1.02 2.60 11.61
C SER A 87 -1.19 3.60 12.76
N LYS A 88 -2.37 3.62 13.37
CA LYS A 88 -2.67 4.43 14.56
C LYS A 88 -1.67 4.21 15.71
N GLN A 89 -1.09 3.02 15.76
CA GLN A 89 -0.12 2.62 16.79
C GLN A 89 1.26 3.31 16.65
N GLU A 90 1.54 3.88 15.48
CA GLU A 90 2.81 4.60 15.22
C GLU A 90 2.77 6.04 15.77
N TYR A 91 1.61 6.51 16.22
CA TYR A 91 1.39 7.87 16.67
C TYR A 91 0.89 7.92 18.10
N GLU A 92 1.28 8.95 18.86
CA GLU A 92 0.85 9.15 20.24
C GLU A 92 -0.61 9.63 20.32
N ASN A 93 -1.56 8.72 20.57
CA ASN A 93 -2.98 9.01 20.76
C ASN A 93 -3.60 9.93 19.68
N PRO A 94 -3.48 9.60 18.39
CA PRO A 94 -4.06 10.43 17.36
C PRO A 94 -5.60 10.43 17.45
N ALA A 95 -6.21 11.54 17.03
CA ALA A 95 -7.66 11.61 16.86
C ALA A 95 -8.13 10.65 15.75
N ASP A 96 -9.44 10.40 15.65
CA ASP A 96 -9.97 9.57 14.55
C ASP A 96 -9.88 10.28 13.20
N ALA A 97 -10.04 11.62 13.17
CA ALA A 97 -9.77 12.48 12.02
C ALA A 97 -8.51 13.31 12.26
N VAL A 98 -7.62 13.37 11.28
CA VAL A 98 -6.29 13.97 11.38
C VAL A 98 -5.97 14.76 10.11
N ASN A 99 -5.09 15.77 10.23
CA ASN A 99 -4.56 16.43 9.05
C ASN A 99 -3.36 15.65 8.54
N LEU A 100 -3.51 15.06 7.36
CA LEU A 100 -2.44 14.32 6.69
C LEU A 100 -1.87 15.13 5.54
N SER A 101 -0.56 15.31 5.54
CA SER A 101 0.20 15.84 4.41
C SER A 101 1.15 14.77 3.91
N VAL A 102 1.08 14.45 2.62
CA VAL A 102 1.94 13.46 1.97
C VAL A 102 2.74 14.16 0.86
N ARG A 103 4.04 13.95 0.86
CA ARG A 103 4.94 14.42 -0.20
C ARG A 103 5.67 13.23 -0.79
N PHE A 104 5.68 13.14 -2.10
CA PHE A 104 6.37 12.08 -2.81
C PHE A 104 7.73 12.55 -3.33
N ARG A 105 8.70 11.64 -3.30
CA ARG A 105 9.96 11.74 -4.04
C ARG A 105 10.04 10.56 -5.01
N VAL A 106 10.11 10.84 -6.28
CA VAL A 106 10.33 9.84 -7.33
C VAL A 106 11.83 9.70 -7.54
N ILE A 107 12.35 8.50 -7.36
CA ILE A 107 13.72 8.14 -7.69
C ILE A 107 13.68 7.41 -9.03
N THR A 108 14.15 8.09 -10.08
CA THR A 108 13.96 7.64 -11.47
C THR A 108 14.76 6.38 -11.82
N GLU A 109 15.87 6.13 -11.12
CA GLU A 109 16.71 4.96 -11.31
C GLU A 109 16.98 4.28 -9.97
N TYR A 110 17.14 2.95 -9.94
CA TYR A 110 17.56 2.28 -8.72
C TYR A 110 19.04 2.57 -8.44
N CYS A 111 19.33 3.42 -7.48
CA CYS A 111 20.65 3.94 -7.20
C CYS A 111 21.14 3.75 -5.75
N ASP A 112 20.48 2.91 -4.98
CA ASP A 112 20.85 2.60 -3.58
C ASP A 112 21.23 1.11 -3.39
N PRO A 113 22.33 0.63 -4.01
CA PRO A 113 22.71 -0.79 -4.00
C PRO A 113 23.11 -1.28 -2.61
N ASN A 114 23.48 -0.37 -1.69
CA ASN A 114 23.95 -0.68 -0.35
C ASN A 114 22.89 -0.44 0.74
N TYR A 115 21.70 0.06 0.37
CA TYR A 115 20.62 0.44 1.29
C TYR A 115 21.05 1.54 2.29
N GLU A 116 21.82 2.50 1.82
CA GLU A 116 22.30 3.65 2.63
C GLU A 116 21.32 4.83 2.59
N ASN A 117 20.24 4.73 1.80
CA ASN A 117 19.25 5.77 1.56
C ASN A 117 19.87 7.07 1.01
N ASP A 118 20.93 6.92 0.24
CA ASP A 118 21.62 8.02 -0.44
C ASP A 118 21.19 8.06 -1.92
N TYR A 119 20.36 9.05 -2.26
CA TYR A 119 19.78 9.20 -3.59
C TYR A 119 20.32 10.46 -4.24
N PRO A 120 21.10 10.35 -5.33
CA PRO A 120 21.64 11.49 -6.06
C PRO A 120 20.54 12.45 -6.55
N GLU A 121 20.79 13.75 -6.47
CA GLU A 121 19.83 14.79 -6.89
C GLU A 121 19.38 14.61 -8.34
N GLU A 122 20.28 14.16 -9.22
CA GLU A 122 20.00 13.93 -10.65
C GLU A 122 18.95 12.84 -10.93
N TYR A 123 18.72 11.94 -9.96
CA TYR A 123 17.71 10.89 -10.04
C TYR A 123 16.51 11.14 -9.15
N THR A 124 16.53 12.23 -8.38
CA THR A 124 15.51 12.54 -7.38
C THR A 124 14.61 13.68 -7.85
N VAL A 125 13.31 13.42 -7.96
CA VAL A 125 12.31 14.45 -8.25
C VAL A 125 11.34 14.57 -7.08
N LEU A 126 11.34 15.74 -6.45
CA LEU A 126 10.46 16.07 -5.33
C LEU A 126 9.16 16.65 -5.89
N LEU A 127 8.01 16.07 -5.46
CA LEU A 127 6.69 16.54 -5.84
C LEU A 127 6.15 17.55 -4.82
N ASP A 128 5.16 18.34 -5.25
CA ASP A 128 4.39 19.18 -4.34
C ASP A 128 3.60 18.33 -3.33
N PRO A 129 3.46 18.74 -2.07
CA PRO A 129 2.73 18.00 -1.07
C PRO A 129 1.22 18.02 -1.34
N ILE A 130 0.54 16.92 -1.04
CA ILE A 130 -0.92 16.82 -0.97
C ILE A 130 -1.31 16.87 0.51
N SER A 131 -2.25 17.76 0.87
CA SER A 131 -2.74 17.86 2.24
C SER A 131 -4.26 17.75 2.27
N PHE A 132 -4.78 16.92 3.18
CA PHE A 132 -6.20 16.68 3.35
C PHE A 132 -6.52 16.19 4.76
N GLU A 133 -7.80 16.29 5.16
CA GLU A 133 -8.30 15.66 6.37
C GLU A 133 -8.53 14.16 6.09
N ALA A 134 -7.90 13.31 6.89
CA ALA A 134 -7.95 11.87 6.77
C ALA A 134 -8.56 11.24 8.02
N GLU A 135 -9.27 10.12 7.85
CA GLU A 135 -9.89 9.35 8.93
C GLU A 135 -9.28 7.95 8.99
N PHE A 136 -8.98 7.45 10.21
CA PHE A 136 -8.62 6.05 10.40
C PHE A 136 -9.78 5.14 9.99
N GLY A 137 -9.47 3.97 9.44
CA GLY A 137 -10.44 3.06 8.83
C GLY A 137 -10.73 3.37 7.35
N THR A 138 -10.08 4.37 6.75
CA THR A 138 -10.39 4.83 5.40
C THR A 138 -9.22 4.59 4.43
N THR A 139 -9.58 4.20 3.20
CA THR A 139 -8.65 4.07 2.08
C THR A 139 -8.76 5.29 1.18
N TYR A 140 -7.63 5.93 0.90
CA TYR A 140 -7.51 7.07 0.00
C TYR A 140 -6.78 6.67 -1.27
N HIS A 141 -7.19 7.21 -2.40
CA HIS A 141 -6.58 6.95 -3.70
C HIS A 141 -5.80 8.18 -4.16
N ILE A 142 -4.57 7.95 -4.58
CA ILE A 142 -3.67 8.98 -5.09
C ILE A 142 -3.16 8.51 -6.44
N THR A 143 -3.19 9.39 -7.44
CA THR A 143 -2.61 9.11 -8.75
C THR A 143 -1.36 9.95 -8.95
N ILE A 144 -0.25 9.31 -9.34
CA ILE A 144 0.99 9.97 -9.74
C ILE A 144 1.11 9.89 -11.26
N THR A 145 1.28 11.05 -11.91
CA THR A 145 1.37 11.19 -13.36
C THR A 145 2.65 11.90 -13.77
N GLY A 146 3.00 11.82 -15.05
CA GLY A 146 4.13 12.60 -15.62
C GLY A 146 5.30 11.74 -16.06
N ASP A 147 6.42 12.40 -16.22
CA ASP A 147 7.70 11.82 -16.65
C ASP A 147 8.88 12.69 -16.20
N ARG A 148 10.09 12.16 -16.36
CA ARG A 148 11.35 12.83 -16.01
C ARG A 148 11.57 14.14 -16.78
N GLU A 149 11.11 14.21 -18.04
CA GLU A 149 11.32 15.37 -18.91
C GLU A 149 10.37 16.53 -18.57
N ASN A 150 9.09 16.22 -18.27
CA ASN A 150 8.03 17.21 -18.04
C ASN A 150 7.68 17.41 -16.56
N GLY A 151 8.28 16.60 -15.69
CA GLY A 151 7.99 16.56 -14.26
C GLY A 151 6.87 15.61 -13.88
N TYR A 152 6.83 15.24 -12.61
CA TYR A 152 5.80 14.38 -12.02
C TYR A 152 4.84 15.21 -11.18
N GLN A 153 3.61 14.74 -11.07
CA GLN A 153 2.56 15.35 -10.25
C GLN A 153 1.81 14.25 -9.50
N ALA A 154 1.40 14.54 -8.28
CA ALA A 154 0.55 13.66 -7.49
C ALA A 154 -0.76 14.38 -7.17
N ALA A 155 -1.87 13.65 -7.23
CA ALA A 155 -3.20 14.16 -6.93
C ALA A 155 -4.01 13.16 -6.11
N LEU A 156 -4.75 13.65 -5.11
CA LEU A 156 -5.76 12.88 -4.40
C LEU A 156 -6.98 12.73 -5.31
N ASP A 157 -7.42 11.49 -5.52
CA ASP A 157 -8.60 11.20 -6.33
C ASP A 157 -9.87 11.57 -5.56
N LYS A 158 -10.91 11.98 -6.28
CA LYS A 158 -12.18 12.46 -5.71
C LYS A 158 -13.21 11.34 -5.62
#